data_4d8293fd746732f41c205bc5ef3043df
#
_entry.id   4d8293fd746732f41c205bc5ef3043df
#
_cell.length_a   1.000
_cell.length_b   1.000
_cell.length_c   1.000
_cell.angle_alpha   90.00
_cell.angle_beta   90.00
_cell.angle_gamma   90.00
#
_symmetry.space_group_name_H-M   'P 1'
#
loop_
_entity.id
_entity.type
_entity.pdbx_description
1 polymer ?
#
loop_
_entity_poly.entity_id
_entity_poly.type
_entity_poly.pdbx_seq_one_letter_code
_entity_poly.pdbx_strand_id
1 'polypeptide(L)'
;MNLPTSWRDWRDRYRQMRRDAAYLLLAWPLNVVAFIIVVTLIALGAGTVIIWIGIPILVLGLEICTYFADMERRAVAAVDSSEYVPGYYLRTDPGDGTVRRLLTTLRDPQRWLDLGWVFVGLFVTTATWALSLTWLVTMFVGWLGMAADIIVDATLPRSQTLAGLLGLRPALLWQVLLDLALWVLFTLTAPLVLRALTRARQAFSRALLCQRSEVARLETSRAAVQRAEADTRRQLERDIHDGPQQRLVRLGMDLARAKRQAVKDPQAAEGIISGAMDQTQQTLDELRRLSRGIAPPVLTDRGLSAALAEVAARSTVPVTVHADLPPLPDHISQAAYFVASEALTNLNKHSGAHSAELGAVIETEQLRLWIADDGVGGASLAKGHGLAGLVERLEGVDGRLTVTSPAGGPTRVEAVIPCAS
;
A
#
# COMPACT_ATOMS: atom_id res chain seq x y z
N MET A 1 -10.99 11.26 -20.00
CA MET A 1 -11.37 12.51 -19.29
C MET A 1 -12.82 12.80 -19.65
N ASN A 2 -13.77 12.44 -18.76
CA ASN A 2 -15.20 12.53 -19.04
C ASN A 2 -15.66 13.99 -18.94
N LEU A 3 -16.46 14.43 -19.91
CA LEU A 3 -17.10 15.74 -19.85
C LEU A 3 -18.07 15.78 -18.65
N PRO A 4 -18.17 16.93 -17.94
CA PRO A 4 -19.06 17.07 -16.81
C PRO A 4 -20.52 16.92 -17.26
N THR A 5 -21.22 16.00 -16.64
CA THR A 5 -22.62 15.68 -16.97
C THR A 5 -23.62 16.36 -16.04
N SER A 6 -23.16 16.96 -14.94
CA SER A 6 -24.01 17.59 -13.94
C SER A 6 -23.51 18.98 -13.51
N TRP A 7 -24.44 19.83 -13.03
CA TRP A 7 -24.13 21.14 -12.45
C TRP A 7 -23.22 21.05 -11.19
N ARG A 8 -23.29 19.93 -10.46
CA ARG A 8 -22.41 19.67 -9.31
C ARG A 8 -20.96 19.50 -9.75
N ASP A 9 -20.73 18.78 -10.86
CA ASP A 9 -19.37 18.55 -11.40
C ASP A 9 -18.70 19.87 -11.83
N TRP A 10 -19.46 20.81 -12.40
CA TRP A 10 -18.95 22.13 -12.75
C TRP A 10 -18.56 22.93 -11.52
N ARG A 11 -19.39 22.97 -10.51
CA ARG A 11 -19.11 23.69 -9.26
C ARG A 11 -17.83 23.16 -8.56
N ASP A 12 -17.63 21.85 -8.55
CA ASP A 12 -16.46 21.25 -7.93
C ASP A 12 -15.19 21.52 -8.77
N ARG A 13 -15.30 21.55 -10.10
CA ARG A 13 -14.19 21.97 -10.98
C ARG A 13 -13.79 23.42 -10.76
N TYR A 14 -14.72 24.33 -10.61
CA TYR A 14 -14.40 25.73 -10.33
C TYR A 14 -13.84 25.94 -8.90
N ARG A 15 -14.27 25.17 -7.93
CA ARG A 15 -13.64 25.16 -6.61
C ARG A 15 -12.20 24.70 -6.67
N GLN A 16 -11.94 23.60 -7.41
CA GLN A 16 -10.58 23.11 -7.63
C GLN A 16 -9.73 24.11 -8.41
N MET A 17 -10.28 24.75 -9.42
CA MET A 17 -9.62 25.80 -10.21
C MET A 17 -9.08 26.94 -9.31
N ARG A 18 -9.80 27.34 -8.26
CA ARG A 18 -9.32 28.36 -7.31
C ARG A 18 -8.08 27.90 -6.56
N ARG A 19 -8.02 26.63 -6.16
CA ARG A 19 -6.83 26.05 -5.49
C ARG A 19 -5.66 25.95 -6.47
N ASP A 20 -5.92 25.49 -7.69
CA ASP A 20 -4.93 25.37 -8.75
C ASP A 20 -4.37 26.77 -9.10
N ALA A 21 -5.24 27.79 -9.27
CA ALA A 21 -4.84 29.17 -9.53
C ALA A 21 -3.98 29.76 -8.39
N ALA A 22 -4.40 29.58 -7.14
CA ALA A 22 -3.65 30.05 -5.99
C ALA A 22 -2.25 29.42 -5.93
N TYR A 23 -2.16 28.10 -6.14
CA TYR A 23 -0.90 27.38 -6.19
C TYR A 23 0.02 27.88 -7.31
N LEU A 24 -0.49 28.05 -8.54
CA LEU A 24 0.30 28.48 -9.69
C LEU A 24 0.74 29.94 -9.57
N LEU A 25 -0.13 30.82 -9.10
CA LEU A 25 0.19 32.26 -8.98
C LEU A 25 1.14 32.57 -7.83
N LEU A 26 0.94 31.96 -6.65
CA LEU A 26 1.80 32.19 -5.48
C LEU A 26 3.18 31.56 -5.61
N ALA A 27 3.29 30.53 -6.42
CA ALA A 27 4.53 29.79 -6.60
C ALA A 27 5.64 30.61 -7.25
N TRP A 28 5.30 31.49 -8.21
CA TRP A 28 6.31 32.26 -8.94
C TRP A 28 7.06 33.25 -8.04
N PRO A 29 6.39 34.15 -7.28
CA PRO A 29 7.12 35.07 -6.40
C PRO A 29 7.95 34.33 -5.34
N LEU A 30 7.43 33.23 -4.79
CA LEU A 30 8.17 32.42 -3.82
C LEU A 30 9.43 31.79 -4.44
N ASN A 31 9.32 31.26 -5.64
CA ASN A 31 10.47 30.64 -6.33
C ASN A 31 11.50 31.69 -6.76
N VAL A 32 11.08 32.89 -7.19
CA VAL A 32 11.99 34.00 -7.50
C VAL A 32 12.76 34.43 -6.25
N VAL A 33 12.10 34.60 -5.12
CA VAL A 33 12.74 34.93 -3.84
C VAL A 33 13.72 33.83 -3.42
N ALA A 34 13.32 32.58 -3.49
CA ALA A 34 14.19 31.44 -3.20
C ALA A 34 15.42 31.45 -4.09
N PHE A 35 15.24 31.64 -5.41
CA PHE A 35 16.33 31.68 -6.39
C PHE A 35 17.34 32.79 -6.08
N ILE A 36 16.88 34.03 -5.83
CA ILE A 36 17.74 35.18 -5.51
C ILE A 36 18.59 34.89 -4.27
N ILE A 37 17.94 34.44 -3.18
CA ILE A 37 18.64 34.16 -1.92
C ILE A 37 19.65 33.01 -2.09
N VAL A 38 19.22 31.90 -2.67
CA VAL A 38 20.06 30.70 -2.83
C VAL A 38 21.23 30.98 -3.75
N VAL A 39 21.01 31.62 -4.91
CA VAL A 39 22.10 31.96 -5.84
C VAL A 39 23.11 32.88 -5.20
N THR A 40 22.65 33.90 -4.47
CA THR A 40 23.54 34.83 -3.77
C THR A 40 24.41 34.11 -2.73
N LEU A 41 23.82 33.23 -1.92
CA LEU A 41 24.54 32.47 -0.89
C LEU A 41 25.50 31.45 -1.50
N ILE A 42 25.10 30.76 -2.56
CA ILE A 42 25.97 29.78 -3.23
C ILE A 42 27.14 30.49 -3.92
N ALA A 43 26.89 31.61 -4.60
CA ALA A 43 27.95 32.41 -5.23
C ALA A 43 28.93 32.99 -4.20
N LEU A 44 28.41 33.57 -3.11
CA LEU A 44 29.21 34.12 -2.02
C LEU A 44 30.01 33.02 -1.32
N GLY A 45 29.35 31.90 -1.02
CA GLY A 45 29.99 30.75 -0.39
C GLY A 45 31.07 30.14 -1.25
N ALA A 46 30.84 29.95 -2.56
CA ALA A 46 31.85 29.47 -3.50
C ALA A 46 33.05 30.43 -3.63
N GLY A 47 32.78 31.73 -3.70
CA GLY A 47 33.85 32.73 -3.81
C GLY A 47 34.72 32.86 -2.55
N THR A 48 34.19 32.51 -1.38
CA THR A 48 34.87 32.63 -0.07
C THR A 48 35.35 31.31 0.50
N VAL A 49 35.22 30.21 -0.22
CA VAL A 49 35.67 28.85 0.21
C VAL A 49 37.16 28.85 0.58
N ILE A 50 38.01 29.58 -0.16
CA ILE A 50 39.48 29.63 0.06
C ILE A 50 39.82 30.12 1.47
N ILE A 51 39.02 30.99 2.05
CA ILE A 51 39.20 31.51 3.43
C ILE A 51 38.40 30.76 4.46
N TRP A 52 37.86 29.56 4.14
CA TRP A 52 37.09 28.67 5.00
C TRP A 52 35.72 29.22 5.44
N ILE A 53 35.46 30.52 5.30
CA ILE A 53 34.18 31.16 5.64
C ILE A 53 33.08 30.73 4.65
N GLY A 54 33.47 30.38 3.42
CA GLY A 54 32.53 29.98 2.39
C GLY A 54 31.80 28.66 2.68
N ILE A 55 32.41 27.73 3.43
CA ILE A 55 31.78 26.45 3.75
C ILE A 55 30.51 26.61 4.59
N PRO A 56 30.49 27.36 5.70
CA PRO A 56 29.26 27.67 6.44
C PRO A 56 28.22 28.41 5.59
N ILE A 57 28.63 29.30 4.69
CA ILE A 57 27.72 30.04 3.81
C ILE A 57 27.07 29.10 2.79
N LEU A 58 27.84 28.19 2.18
CA LEU A 58 27.29 27.17 1.29
C LEU A 58 26.28 26.26 1.99
N VAL A 59 26.60 25.84 3.21
CA VAL A 59 25.69 25.01 4.02
C VAL A 59 24.39 25.80 4.33
N LEU A 60 24.50 27.07 4.72
CA LEU A 60 23.35 27.93 4.94
C LEU A 60 22.49 28.05 3.66
N GLY A 61 23.11 28.22 2.50
CA GLY A 61 22.43 28.24 1.21
C GLY A 61 21.65 26.97 0.93
N LEU A 62 22.25 25.79 1.20
CA LEU A 62 21.60 24.50 1.06
C LEU A 62 20.45 24.31 2.08
N GLU A 63 20.59 24.78 3.32
CA GLU A 63 19.54 24.70 4.33
C GLU A 63 18.33 25.57 3.98
N ILE A 64 18.58 26.78 3.48
CA ILE A 64 17.53 27.66 2.98
C ILE A 64 16.84 27.03 1.77
N CYS A 65 17.59 26.41 0.87
CA CYS A 65 17.05 25.65 -0.25
C CYS A 65 16.11 24.53 0.21
N THR A 66 16.54 23.76 1.20
CA THR A 66 15.74 22.70 1.84
C THR A 66 14.44 23.26 2.44
N TYR A 67 14.47 24.43 3.06
CA TYR A 67 13.28 25.08 3.61
C TYR A 67 12.24 25.40 2.51
N PHE A 68 12.67 26.01 1.39
CA PHE A 68 11.78 26.30 0.27
C PHE A 68 11.26 25.03 -0.41
N ALA A 69 12.10 24.00 -0.52
CA ALA A 69 11.70 22.68 -1.04
C ALA A 69 10.63 22.03 -0.14
N ASP A 70 10.73 22.21 1.18
CA ASP A 70 9.74 21.70 2.12
C ASP A 70 8.41 22.46 2.02
N MET A 71 8.46 23.79 1.84
CA MET A 71 7.26 24.59 1.54
C MET A 71 6.55 24.09 0.27
N GLU A 72 7.29 23.79 -0.78
CA GLU A 72 6.71 23.23 -2.02
C GLU A 72 6.10 21.85 -1.79
N ARG A 73 6.76 20.94 -1.06
CA ARG A 73 6.19 19.63 -0.69
C ARG A 73 4.85 19.77 0.04
N ARG A 74 4.76 20.71 0.98
CA ARG A 74 3.50 21.02 1.69
C ARG A 74 2.44 21.60 0.76
N ALA A 75 2.82 22.50 -0.14
CA ALA A 75 1.90 23.08 -1.12
C ALA A 75 1.34 22.02 -2.08
N VAL A 76 2.19 21.10 -2.57
CA VAL A 76 1.78 19.96 -3.40
C VAL A 76 0.78 19.05 -2.66
N ALA A 77 1.06 18.72 -1.39
CA ALA A 77 0.16 17.90 -0.58
C ALA A 77 -1.19 18.59 -0.34
N ALA A 78 -1.19 19.91 -0.08
CA ALA A 78 -2.40 20.68 0.19
C ALA A 78 -3.33 20.79 -1.03
N VAL A 79 -2.77 20.92 -2.25
CA VAL A 79 -3.57 21.04 -3.49
C VAL A 79 -4.27 19.75 -3.86
N ASP A 80 -3.62 18.61 -3.66
CA ASP A 80 -4.18 17.27 -3.99
C ASP A 80 -4.86 16.60 -2.80
N SER A 81 -4.83 17.23 -1.61
CA SER A 81 -5.30 16.61 -0.35
C SER A 81 -4.60 15.25 -0.10
N SER A 82 -3.34 15.14 -0.51
CA SER A 82 -2.50 13.95 -0.34
C SER A 82 -1.68 14.05 0.94
N GLU A 83 -1.17 12.90 1.40
CA GLU A 83 -0.27 12.87 2.55
C GLU A 83 1.03 13.65 2.26
N TYR A 84 1.48 14.45 3.23
CA TYR A 84 2.75 15.15 3.15
C TYR A 84 3.92 14.18 3.25
N VAL A 85 4.82 14.21 2.27
CA VAL A 85 6.03 13.38 2.24
C VAL A 85 7.24 14.26 2.57
N PRO A 86 7.86 14.11 3.75
CA PRO A 86 9.05 14.86 4.12
C PRO A 86 10.25 14.46 3.26
N GLY A 87 11.19 15.39 3.07
CA GLY A 87 12.45 15.09 2.40
C GLY A 87 13.30 14.10 3.20
N TYR A 88 13.98 13.20 2.51
CA TYR A 88 14.90 12.23 3.13
C TYR A 88 16.33 12.77 3.11
N TYR A 89 16.81 13.23 4.27
CA TYR A 89 18.14 13.82 4.45
C TYR A 89 19.04 12.92 5.30
N LEU A 90 20.35 13.01 5.06
CA LEU A 90 21.33 12.34 5.88
C LEU A 90 21.27 12.87 7.33
N ARG A 91 21.11 11.96 8.29
CA ARG A 91 21.07 12.32 9.71
C ARG A 91 22.48 12.59 10.22
N THR A 92 22.62 13.61 11.03
CA THR A 92 23.80 13.90 11.83
C THR A 92 23.54 13.45 13.27
N ASP A 93 24.50 12.78 13.89
CA ASP A 93 24.37 12.38 15.30
C ASP A 93 24.49 13.61 16.21
N PRO A 94 23.76 13.64 17.35
CA PRO A 94 23.83 14.75 18.31
C PRO A 94 25.26 15.02 18.83
N GLY A 95 26.14 14.02 18.85
CA GLY A 95 27.54 14.09 19.27
C GLY A 95 28.53 14.55 18.19
N ASP A 96 28.07 14.72 16.95
CA ASP A 96 28.97 15.13 15.86
C ASP A 96 29.47 16.56 16.03
N GLY A 97 30.78 16.75 15.84
CA GLY A 97 31.40 18.08 15.84
C GLY A 97 30.92 18.94 14.66
N THR A 98 31.03 20.27 14.79
CA THR A 98 30.56 21.25 13.80
C THR A 98 31.04 20.96 12.38
N VAL A 99 32.33 20.62 12.22
CA VAL A 99 32.93 20.32 10.90
C VAL A 99 32.27 19.11 10.25
N ARG A 100 32.02 18.05 11.04
CA ARG A 100 31.38 16.83 10.53
C ARG A 100 29.94 17.11 10.08
N ARG A 101 29.18 17.92 10.84
CA ARG A 101 27.83 18.36 10.46
C ARG A 101 27.83 19.14 9.15
N LEU A 102 28.72 20.09 8.97
CA LEU A 102 28.87 20.86 7.72
C LEU A 102 29.18 19.94 6.54
N LEU A 103 30.12 18.99 6.71
CA LEU A 103 30.48 18.02 5.65
C LEU A 103 29.34 17.07 5.33
N THR A 104 28.57 16.62 6.32
CA THR A 104 27.39 15.76 6.07
C THR A 104 26.33 16.49 5.26
N THR A 105 26.08 17.78 5.56
CA THR A 105 25.16 18.62 4.79
C THR A 105 25.60 18.78 3.33
N LEU A 106 26.90 19.02 3.09
CA LEU A 106 27.44 19.14 1.73
C LEU A 106 27.44 17.83 0.95
N ARG A 107 27.55 16.69 1.63
CA ARG A 107 27.53 15.34 1.02
C ARG A 107 26.12 14.80 0.78
N ASP A 108 25.10 15.47 1.28
CA ASP A 108 23.72 15.00 1.15
C ASP A 108 23.19 15.20 -0.27
N PRO A 109 22.96 14.13 -1.04
CA PRO A 109 22.50 14.26 -2.41
C PRO A 109 21.09 14.86 -2.53
N GLN A 110 20.22 14.73 -1.48
CA GLN A 110 18.88 15.31 -1.52
C GLN A 110 18.95 16.85 -1.52
N ARG A 111 19.87 17.44 -0.77
CA ARG A 111 20.03 18.90 -0.72
C ARG A 111 20.50 19.48 -2.07
N TRP A 112 21.29 18.71 -2.83
CA TRP A 112 21.66 19.08 -4.19
C TRP A 112 20.51 18.95 -5.19
N LEU A 113 19.60 17.98 -4.98
CA LEU A 113 18.35 17.88 -5.76
C LEU A 113 17.40 19.04 -5.43
N ASP A 114 17.31 19.43 -4.16
CA ASP A 114 16.54 20.62 -3.74
C ASP A 114 17.11 21.89 -4.38
N LEU A 115 18.46 22.01 -4.47
CA LEU A 115 19.13 23.09 -5.21
C LEU A 115 18.76 23.05 -6.70
N GLY A 116 18.85 21.87 -7.32
CA GLY A 116 18.45 21.65 -8.72
C GLY A 116 16.99 22.07 -8.96
N TRP A 117 16.10 21.77 -7.99
CA TRP A 117 14.70 22.18 -8.05
C TRP A 117 14.54 23.71 -8.03
N VAL A 118 15.30 24.45 -7.22
CA VAL A 118 15.25 25.93 -7.22
C VAL A 118 15.66 26.50 -8.57
N PHE A 119 16.74 25.97 -9.18
CA PHE A 119 17.24 26.45 -10.47
C PHE A 119 16.32 26.11 -11.64
N VAL A 120 16.03 24.82 -11.83
CA VAL A 120 15.19 24.37 -12.95
C VAL A 120 13.73 24.77 -12.71
N GLY A 121 13.30 24.74 -11.43
CA GLY A 121 11.98 25.15 -11.03
C GLY A 121 11.63 26.60 -11.38
N LEU A 122 12.59 27.50 -11.42
CA LEU A 122 12.34 28.89 -11.84
C LEU A 122 11.77 28.94 -13.26
N PHE A 123 12.34 28.17 -14.20
CA PHE A 123 11.85 28.13 -15.59
C PHE A 123 10.47 27.47 -15.69
N VAL A 124 10.27 26.33 -15.03
CA VAL A 124 8.99 25.63 -15.02
C VAL A 124 7.90 26.47 -14.37
N THR A 125 8.22 27.13 -13.24
CA THR A 125 7.29 27.98 -12.52
C THR A 125 6.95 29.22 -13.33
N THR A 126 7.92 29.86 -14.00
CA THR A 126 7.67 31.03 -14.86
C THR A 126 6.77 30.67 -16.04
N ALA A 127 7.04 29.55 -16.70
CA ALA A 127 6.20 29.09 -17.82
C ALA A 127 4.76 28.79 -17.38
N THR A 128 4.59 28.03 -16.29
CA THR A 128 3.26 27.67 -15.77
C THR A 128 2.52 28.88 -15.22
N TRP A 129 3.24 29.82 -14.57
CA TRP A 129 2.70 31.08 -14.09
C TRP A 129 2.20 31.98 -15.26
N ALA A 130 3.04 32.17 -16.27
CA ALA A 130 2.69 33.00 -17.42
C ALA A 130 1.45 32.45 -18.17
N LEU A 131 1.43 31.15 -18.41
CA LEU A 131 0.27 30.48 -19.03
C LEU A 131 -1.00 30.61 -18.16
N SER A 132 -0.88 30.37 -16.84
CA SER A 132 -2.02 30.49 -15.93
C SER A 132 -2.54 31.92 -15.85
N LEU A 133 -1.65 32.93 -15.84
CA LEU A 133 -2.00 34.33 -15.84
C LEU A 133 -2.72 34.72 -17.13
N THR A 134 -2.24 34.27 -18.29
CA THR A 134 -2.89 34.50 -19.59
C THR A 134 -4.33 34.00 -19.58
N TRP A 135 -4.56 32.75 -19.14
CA TRP A 135 -5.91 32.17 -19.05
C TRP A 135 -6.82 32.94 -18.10
N LEU A 136 -6.33 33.29 -16.91
CA LEU A 136 -7.10 34.00 -15.91
C LEU A 136 -7.41 35.45 -16.34
N VAL A 137 -6.43 36.16 -16.91
CA VAL A 137 -6.65 37.53 -17.40
C VAL A 137 -7.68 37.52 -18.54
N THR A 138 -7.52 36.63 -19.50
CA THR A 138 -8.48 36.53 -20.62
C THR A 138 -9.89 36.16 -20.12
N MET A 139 -9.99 35.25 -19.13
CA MET A 139 -11.26 34.88 -18.52
C MET A 139 -11.96 36.05 -17.82
N PHE A 140 -11.22 36.85 -17.01
CA PHE A 140 -11.80 37.92 -16.21
C PHE A 140 -11.89 39.27 -16.91
N VAL A 141 -11.00 39.55 -17.84
CA VAL A 141 -10.86 40.88 -18.49
C VAL A 141 -11.21 40.83 -19.98
N GLY A 142 -11.18 39.61 -20.62
CA GLY A 142 -11.37 39.49 -22.07
C GLY A 142 -12.68 40.09 -22.60
N TRP A 143 -13.75 40.12 -21.80
CA TRP A 143 -15.01 40.78 -22.19
C TRP A 143 -14.87 42.29 -22.36
N LEU A 144 -13.89 42.94 -21.70
CA LEU A 144 -13.58 44.36 -21.87
C LEU A 144 -13.00 44.64 -23.27
N GLY A 145 -12.33 43.65 -23.88
CA GLY A 145 -11.83 43.74 -25.26
C GLY A 145 -12.94 44.06 -26.24
N MET A 146 -14.07 43.34 -26.16
CA MET A 146 -15.25 43.59 -26.98
C MET A 146 -15.80 45.01 -26.83
N ALA A 147 -15.85 45.53 -25.59
CA ALA A 147 -16.28 46.89 -25.34
C ALA A 147 -15.26 47.92 -25.88
N ALA A 148 -13.96 47.62 -25.75
CA ALA A 148 -12.91 48.46 -26.30
C ALA A 148 -12.95 48.55 -27.82
N ASP A 149 -13.17 47.43 -28.51
CA ASP A 149 -13.28 47.39 -29.98
C ASP A 149 -14.45 48.20 -30.48
N ILE A 150 -15.60 48.16 -29.81
CA ILE A 150 -16.76 49.00 -30.14
C ILE A 150 -16.43 50.50 -29.96
N ILE A 151 -15.75 50.90 -28.89
CA ILE A 151 -15.38 52.28 -28.62
C ILE A 151 -14.33 52.75 -29.65
N VAL A 152 -13.33 51.91 -29.93
CA VAL A 152 -12.27 52.24 -30.88
C VAL A 152 -12.81 52.40 -32.29
N ASP A 153 -13.72 51.53 -32.76
CA ASP A 153 -14.34 51.63 -34.06
C ASP A 153 -15.20 52.93 -34.19
N ALA A 154 -15.89 53.31 -33.11
CA ALA A 154 -16.68 54.53 -33.06
C ALA A 154 -15.82 55.84 -33.04
N THR A 155 -14.62 55.79 -32.50
CA THR A 155 -13.74 56.96 -32.31
C THR A 155 -12.65 57.06 -33.38
N LEU A 156 -12.18 55.93 -33.92
CA LEU A 156 -11.07 55.84 -34.86
C LEU A 156 -11.49 54.98 -36.08
N PRO A 157 -12.25 55.56 -37.05
CA PRO A 157 -12.89 54.81 -38.14
C PRO A 157 -11.94 54.12 -39.16
N ARG A 158 -10.64 54.10 -38.90
CA ARG A 158 -9.63 53.41 -39.74
C ARG A 158 -8.75 52.45 -38.90
N SER A 159 -9.23 51.99 -37.73
CA SER A 159 -8.50 51.02 -36.95
C SER A 159 -8.32 49.69 -37.71
N GLN A 160 -7.09 49.23 -37.80
CA GLN A 160 -6.78 47.93 -38.40
C GLN A 160 -7.13 46.81 -37.41
N THR A 161 -8.40 46.40 -37.41
CA THR A 161 -8.81 45.21 -36.64
C THR A 161 -8.34 43.93 -37.35
N LEU A 162 -8.15 42.87 -36.60
CA LEU A 162 -7.76 41.55 -37.14
C LEU A 162 -8.78 41.06 -38.21
N ALA A 163 -10.06 41.26 -37.99
CA ALA A 163 -11.11 40.94 -38.92
C ALA A 163 -11.01 41.79 -40.21
N GLY A 164 -10.65 43.06 -40.08
CA GLY A 164 -10.39 43.96 -41.22
C GLY A 164 -9.18 43.54 -42.05
N LEU A 165 -8.11 43.11 -41.43
CA LEU A 165 -6.90 42.55 -42.07
C LEU A 165 -7.21 41.25 -42.81
N LEU A 166 -8.13 40.43 -42.32
CA LEU A 166 -8.63 39.21 -42.98
C LEU A 166 -9.68 39.44 -44.07
N GLY A 167 -10.03 40.71 -44.35
CA GLY A 167 -10.99 41.09 -45.38
C GLY A 167 -12.44 40.76 -45.05
N LEU A 168 -12.78 40.48 -43.80
CA LEU A 168 -14.14 40.15 -43.35
C LEU A 168 -14.98 41.44 -43.22
N ARG A 169 -16.20 41.46 -43.80
CA ARG A 169 -17.13 42.61 -43.74
C ARG A 169 -18.51 42.16 -43.26
N PRO A 170 -19.15 42.91 -42.32
CA PRO A 170 -18.64 44.10 -41.61
C PRO A 170 -17.56 43.72 -40.57
N ALA A 171 -16.41 44.42 -40.57
CA ALA A 171 -15.23 44.06 -39.80
C ALA A 171 -15.49 44.10 -38.27
N LEU A 172 -16.24 45.07 -37.77
CA LEU A 172 -16.57 45.17 -36.34
C LEU A 172 -17.37 43.96 -35.86
N LEU A 173 -18.39 43.51 -36.62
CA LEU A 173 -19.20 42.36 -36.23
C LEU A 173 -18.33 41.09 -36.08
N TRP A 174 -17.46 40.84 -37.07
CA TRP A 174 -16.57 39.67 -37.04
C TRP A 174 -15.52 39.77 -35.96
N GLN A 175 -15.02 40.97 -35.66
CA GLN A 175 -14.08 41.17 -34.54
C GLN A 175 -14.73 40.85 -33.19
N VAL A 176 -15.92 41.41 -32.91
CA VAL A 176 -16.67 41.15 -31.67
C VAL A 176 -17.04 39.65 -31.53
N LEU A 177 -17.43 39.01 -32.65
CA LEU A 177 -17.72 37.57 -32.65
C LEU A 177 -16.45 36.72 -32.34
N LEU A 178 -15.30 37.13 -32.89
CA LEU A 178 -14.01 36.47 -32.62
C LEU A 178 -13.63 36.60 -31.16
N ASP A 179 -13.71 37.81 -30.59
CA ASP A 179 -13.39 38.09 -29.20
C ASP A 179 -14.32 37.33 -28.24
N LEU A 180 -15.61 37.27 -28.57
CA LEU A 180 -16.58 36.48 -27.83
C LEU A 180 -16.23 35.00 -27.88
N ALA A 181 -15.91 34.46 -29.06
CA ALA A 181 -15.53 33.07 -29.22
C ALA A 181 -14.27 32.72 -28.45
N LEU A 182 -13.26 33.61 -28.49
CA LEU A 182 -12.02 33.45 -27.69
C LEU A 182 -12.32 33.53 -26.21
N TRP A 183 -13.08 34.50 -25.73
CA TRP A 183 -13.44 34.63 -24.34
C TRP A 183 -14.17 33.39 -23.80
N VAL A 184 -15.15 32.88 -24.57
CA VAL A 184 -15.88 31.65 -24.23
C VAL A 184 -14.92 30.45 -24.18
N LEU A 185 -14.04 30.33 -25.20
CA LEU A 185 -13.06 29.25 -25.26
C LEU A 185 -12.13 29.25 -24.02
N PHE A 186 -11.55 30.42 -23.70
CA PHE A 186 -10.66 30.53 -22.54
C PHE A 186 -11.41 30.29 -21.22
N THR A 187 -12.65 30.77 -21.09
CA THR A 187 -13.47 30.54 -19.89
C THR A 187 -13.82 29.08 -19.70
N LEU A 188 -14.24 28.39 -20.77
CA LEU A 188 -14.59 26.95 -20.70
C LEU A 188 -13.36 26.05 -20.49
N THR A 189 -12.21 26.42 -21.07
CA THR A 189 -10.99 25.63 -20.96
C THR A 189 -10.17 25.94 -19.70
N ALA A 190 -10.40 27.07 -19.01
CA ALA A 190 -9.63 27.49 -17.85
C ALA A 190 -9.49 26.41 -16.76
N PRO A 191 -10.55 25.70 -16.30
CA PRO A 191 -10.41 24.67 -15.28
C PRO A 191 -9.54 23.49 -15.73
N LEU A 192 -9.57 23.17 -17.02
CA LEU A 192 -8.80 22.07 -17.61
C LEU A 192 -7.31 22.42 -17.71
N VAL A 193 -7.03 23.64 -18.25
CA VAL A 193 -5.66 24.09 -18.46
C VAL A 193 -4.97 24.34 -17.14
N LEU A 194 -5.60 25.03 -16.18
CA LEU A 194 -5.00 25.25 -14.87
C LEU A 194 -4.71 23.91 -14.17
N ARG A 195 -5.63 22.96 -14.24
CA ARG A 195 -5.40 21.64 -13.66
C ARG A 195 -4.26 20.87 -14.35
N ALA A 196 -4.13 20.97 -15.67
CA ALA A 196 -3.03 20.37 -16.42
C ALA A 196 -1.67 20.99 -16.03
N LEU A 197 -1.60 22.33 -15.92
CA LEU A 197 -0.41 23.05 -15.49
C LEU A 197 -0.02 22.70 -14.05
N THR A 198 -1.01 22.63 -13.15
CA THR A 198 -0.80 22.20 -11.76
C THR A 198 -0.21 20.80 -11.70
N ARG A 199 -0.79 19.82 -12.44
CA ARG A 199 -0.28 18.44 -12.49
C ARG A 199 1.12 18.36 -13.08
N ALA A 200 1.39 19.09 -14.15
CA ALA A 200 2.73 19.12 -14.77
C ALA A 200 3.78 19.63 -13.77
N ARG A 201 3.48 20.74 -13.07
CA ARG A 201 4.36 21.31 -12.06
C ARG A 201 4.54 20.37 -10.86
N GLN A 202 3.47 19.76 -10.36
CA GLN A 202 3.53 18.80 -9.28
C GLN A 202 4.35 17.56 -9.65
N ALA A 203 4.19 17.03 -10.88
CA ALA A 203 4.99 15.91 -11.38
C ALA A 203 6.49 16.26 -11.39
N PHE A 204 6.85 17.47 -11.84
CA PHE A 204 8.22 17.97 -11.78
C PHE A 204 8.74 18.07 -10.34
N SER A 205 7.97 18.70 -9.44
CA SER A 205 8.34 18.86 -8.03
C SER A 205 8.49 17.50 -7.34
N ARG A 206 7.57 16.54 -7.56
CA ARG A 206 7.65 15.18 -6.99
C ARG A 206 8.88 14.43 -7.50
N ALA A 207 9.19 14.53 -8.80
CA ALA A 207 10.33 13.85 -9.38
C ALA A 207 11.67 14.27 -8.75
N LEU A 208 11.84 15.54 -8.40
CA LEU A 208 13.07 16.04 -7.79
C LEU A 208 13.06 15.98 -6.26
N LEU A 209 11.92 16.30 -5.63
CA LEU A 209 11.85 16.49 -4.19
C LEU A 209 11.46 15.24 -3.41
N CYS A 210 10.68 14.30 -4.00
CA CYS A 210 10.07 13.19 -3.26
C CYS A 210 10.63 11.81 -3.62
N GLN A 211 11.35 11.65 -4.74
CA GLN A 211 11.80 10.35 -5.24
C GLN A 211 12.62 9.55 -4.21
N ARG A 212 13.57 10.20 -3.53
CA ARG A 212 14.41 9.53 -2.54
C ARG A 212 13.66 9.16 -1.27
N SER A 213 12.70 9.97 -0.86
CA SER A 213 11.84 9.69 0.30
C SER A 213 10.97 8.46 0.05
N GLU A 214 10.48 8.30 -1.18
CA GLU A 214 9.65 7.17 -1.57
C GLU A 214 10.46 5.87 -1.62
N VAL A 215 11.67 5.91 -2.20
CA VAL A 215 12.60 4.78 -2.20
C VAL A 215 12.98 4.39 -0.76
N ALA A 216 13.35 5.33 0.10
CA ALA A 216 13.70 5.06 1.49
C ALA A 216 12.53 4.48 2.30
N ARG A 217 11.29 4.94 2.03
CA ARG A 217 10.07 4.38 2.65
C ARG A 217 9.85 2.92 2.23
N LEU A 218 10.02 2.62 0.95
CA LEU A 218 9.91 1.25 0.43
C LEU A 218 10.99 0.33 1.00
N GLU A 219 12.23 0.80 1.09
CA GLU A 219 13.34 0.04 1.69
C GLU A 219 13.10 -0.24 3.18
N THR A 220 12.62 0.75 3.94
CA THR A 220 12.31 0.57 5.37
C THR A 220 11.13 -0.39 5.57
N SER A 221 10.11 -0.33 4.73
CA SER A 221 8.98 -1.25 4.76
C SER A 221 9.43 -2.68 4.44
N ARG A 222 10.23 -2.86 3.38
CA ARG A 222 10.81 -4.18 3.04
C ARG A 222 11.68 -4.75 4.17
N ALA A 223 12.53 -3.91 4.75
CA ALA A 223 13.38 -4.32 5.88
C ALA A 223 12.55 -4.69 7.12
N ALA A 224 11.41 -4.03 7.36
CA ALA A 224 10.51 -4.38 8.45
C ALA A 224 9.84 -5.75 8.21
N VAL A 225 9.36 -6.02 7.01
CA VAL A 225 8.79 -7.33 6.63
C VAL A 225 9.83 -8.43 6.78
N GLN A 226 11.04 -8.25 6.25
CA GLN A 226 12.12 -9.24 6.35
C GLN A 226 12.52 -9.53 7.80
N ARG A 227 12.53 -8.49 8.69
CA ARG A 227 12.79 -8.70 10.11
C ARG A 227 11.68 -9.50 10.78
N ALA A 228 10.42 -9.18 10.49
CA ALA A 228 9.28 -9.92 11.03
C ALA A 228 9.32 -11.40 10.62
N GLU A 229 9.62 -11.70 9.34
CA GLU A 229 9.80 -13.07 8.86
C GLU A 229 10.96 -13.79 9.55
N ALA A 230 12.12 -13.11 9.70
CA ALA A 230 13.27 -13.69 10.36
C ALA A 230 13.01 -13.97 11.87
N ASP A 231 12.26 -13.09 12.53
CA ASP A 231 11.90 -13.28 13.95
C ASP A 231 10.89 -14.42 14.12
N THR A 232 9.90 -14.53 13.24
CA THR A 232 8.95 -15.65 13.20
C THR A 232 9.68 -16.97 12.96
N ARG A 233 10.63 -17.00 12.03
CA ARG A 233 11.44 -18.20 11.77
C ARG A 233 12.30 -18.61 12.96
N ARG A 234 12.96 -17.66 13.63
CA ARG A 234 13.76 -17.92 14.83
C ARG A 234 12.89 -18.40 16.01
N GLN A 235 11.66 -17.90 16.10
CA GLN A 235 10.72 -18.35 17.12
C GLN A 235 10.31 -19.79 16.84
N LEU A 236 9.95 -20.11 15.60
CA LEU A 236 9.60 -21.46 15.18
C LEU A 236 10.76 -22.46 15.38
N GLU A 237 12.00 -22.07 15.02
CA GLU A 237 13.21 -22.89 15.28
C GLU A 237 13.40 -23.18 16.77
N ARG A 238 13.17 -22.19 17.65
CA ARG A 238 13.25 -22.40 19.12
C ARG A 238 12.12 -23.31 19.62
N ASP A 239 10.89 -23.09 19.18
CA ASP A 239 9.73 -23.86 19.60
C ASP A 239 9.83 -25.33 19.17
N ILE A 240 10.43 -25.61 18.01
CA ILE A 240 10.72 -26.98 17.53
C ILE A 240 11.90 -27.59 18.30
N HIS A 241 12.94 -26.81 18.59
CA HIS A 241 14.16 -27.31 19.21
C HIS A 241 13.98 -27.60 20.71
N ASP A 242 13.39 -26.66 21.45
CA ASP A 242 13.40 -26.73 22.92
C ASP A 242 12.31 -27.63 23.50
N GLY A 243 11.12 -27.65 22.94
CA GLY A 243 10.01 -28.48 23.42
C GLY A 243 10.14 -29.96 23.11
N PRO A 244 10.09 -30.35 21.83
CA PRO A 244 10.10 -31.76 21.41
C PRO A 244 11.41 -32.47 21.71
N GLN A 245 12.57 -31.82 21.57
CA GLN A 245 13.85 -32.47 21.81
C GLN A 245 14.05 -32.84 23.31
N GLN A 246 13.71 -31.95 24.24
CA GLN A 246 13.79 -32.26 25.67
C GLN A 246 12.89 -33.43 26.07
N ARG A 247 11.70 -33.54 25.45
CA ARG A 247 10.77 -34.62 25.71
C ARG A 247 11.25 -35.95 25.12
N LEU A 248 11.85 -35.95 23.92
CA LEU A 248 12.46 -37.16 23.36
C LEU A 248 13.63 -37.69 24.20
N VAL A 249 14.44 -36.78 24.75
CA VAL A 249 15.52 -37.17 25.68
C VAL A 249 14.93 -37.80 26.96
N ARG A 250 13.89 -37.21 27.55
CA ARG A 250 13.20 -37.76 28.74
C ARG A 250 12.58 -39.12 28.43
N LEU A 251 11.90 -39.28 27.26
CA LEU A 251 11.35 -40.54 26.80
C LEU A 251 12.43 -41.63 26.71
N GLY A 252 13.61 -41.30 26.16
CA GLY A 252 14.74 -42.24 26.11
C GLY A 252 15.21 -42.68 27.49
N MET A 253 15.22 -41.77 28.48
CA MET A 253 15.58 -42.09 29.88
C MET A 253 14.51 -42.98 30.52
N ASP A 254 13.22 -42.73 30.32
CA ASP A 254 12.11 -43.53 30.86
C ASP A 254 12.07 -44.93 30.27
N LEU A 255 12.28 -45.09 28.95
CA LEU A 255 12.44 -46.38 28.32
C LEU A 255 13.66 -47.16 28.85
N ALA A 256 14.80 -46.51 29.05
CA ALA A 256 15.99 -47.15 29.64
C ALA A 256 15.73 -47.55 31.10
N ARG A 257 14.93 -46.80 31.85
CA ARG A 257 14.50 -47.17 33.20
C ARG A 257 13.53 -48.34 33.20
N ALA A 258 12.53 -48.34 32.32
CA ALA A 258 11.59 -49.46 32.14
C ALA A 258 12.31 -50.76 31.82
N LYS A 259 13.31 -50.74 30.90
CA LYS A 259 14.14 -51.91 30.55
C LYS A 259 14.88 -52.48 31.75
N ARG A 260 15.44 -51.64 32.64
CA ARG A 260 16.12 -52.11 33.87
C ARG A 260 15.14 -52.65 34.90
N GLN A 261 13.94 -52.08 34.97
CA GLN A 261 12.92 -52.49 35.96
C GLN A 261 12.19 -53.76 35.55
N ALA A 262 12.07 -54.05 34.24
CA ALA A 262 11.33 -55.18 33.70
C ALA A 262 11.77 -56.56 34.27
N VAL A 263 13.05 -56.67 34.68
CA VAL A 263 13.58 -57.93 35.28
C VAL A 263 13.27 -58.01 36.80
N LYS A 264 13.13 -56.86 37.49
CA LYS A 264 12.96 -56.81 38.94
C LYS A 264 11.50 -56.68 39.36
N ASP A 265 10.74 -55.87 38.63
CA ASP A 265 9.34 -55.57 38.90
C ASP A 265 8.64 -55.30 37.57
N PRO A 266 8.00 -56.34 36.96
CA PRO A 266 7.33 -56.23 35.68
C PRO A 266 6.14 -55.23 35.69
N GLN A 267 5.41 -55.11 36.80
CA GLN A 267 4.25 -54.23 36.89
C GLN A 267 4.69 -52.72 36.92
N ALA A 268 5.76 -52.43 37.66
CA ALA A 268 6.33 -51.08 37.66
C ALA A 268 6.92 -50.71 36.28
N ALA A 269 7.50 -51.66 35.55
CA ALA A 269 7.99 -51.42 34.19
C ALA A 269 6.85 -51.13 33.20
N GLU A 270 5.72 -51.82 33.30
CA GLU A 270 4.53 -51.61 32.47
C GLU A 270 3.95 -50.18 32.71
N GLY A 271 3.90 -49.71 33.94
CA GLY A 271 3.48 -48.34 34.26
C GLY A 271 4.39 -47.29 33.64
N ILE A 272 5.71 -47.49 33.61
CA ILE A 272 6.66 -46.56 32.97
C ILE A 272 6.48 -46.57 31.46
N ILE A 273 6.25 -47.72 30.83
CA ILE A 273 6.02 -47.85 29.39
C ILE A 273 4.72 -47.13 29.00
N SER A 274 3.64 -47.34 29.74
CA SER A 274 2.35 -46.66 29.51
C SER A 274 2.51 -45.13 29.56
N GLY A 275 3.16 -44.59 30.59
CA GLY A 275 3.45 -43.16 30.69
C GLY A 275 4.34 -42.63 29.55
N ALA A 276 5.30 -43.45 29.07
CA ALA A 276 6.13 -43.10 27.93
C ALA A 276 5.34 -43.05 26.62
N MET A 277 4.37 -43.94 26.44
CA MET A 277 3.45 -43.96 25.29
C MET A 277 2.55 -42.70 25.30
N ASP A 278 1.98 -42.35 26.45
CA ASP A 278 1.15 -41.15 26.58
C ASP A 278 1.96 -39.85 26.29
N GLN A 279 3.19 -39.80 26.78
CA GLN A 279 4.09 -38.68 26.51
C GLN A 279 4.47 -38.60 25.02
N THR A 280 4.66 -39.72 24.36
CA THR A 280 4.94 -39.77 22.91
C THR A 280 3.75 -39.22 22.13
N GLN A 281 2.53 -39.65 22.48
CA GLN A 281 1.32 -39.19 21.83
C GLN A 281 1.13 -37.65 22.00
N GLN A 282 1.34 -37.15 23.21
CA GLN A 282 1.29 -35.70 23.48
C GLN A 282 2.32 -34.91 22.66
N THR A 283 3.56 -35.43 22.56
CA THR A 283 4.62 -34.78 21.77
C THR A 283 4.30 -34.78 20.27
N LEU A 284 3.73 -35.88 19.75
CA LEU A 284 3.26 -35.97 18.37
C LEU A 284 2.12 -34.98 18.08
N ASP A 285 1.18 -34.83 19.00
CA ASP A 285 0.07 -33.89 18.84
C ASP A 285 0.53 -32.43 18.90
N GLU A 286 1.59 -32.12 19.67
CA GLU A 286 2.22 -30.81 19.73
C GLU A 286 3.03 -30.51 18.46
N LEU A 287 3.85 -31.45 17.98
CA LEU A 287 4.55 -31.34 16.69
C LEU A 287 3.57 -31.15 15.53
N ARG A 288 2.43 -31.86 15.57
CA ARG A 288 1.36 -31.66 14.59
C ARG A 288 0.74 -30.26 14.69
N ARG A 289 0.59 -29.71 15.91
CA ARG A 289 0.10 -28.32 16.11
C ARG A 289 1.09 -27.30 15.57
N LEU A 290 2.38 -27.44 15.83
CA LEU A 290 3.44 -26.59 15.30
C LEU A 290 3.54 -26.70 13.76
N SER A 291 3.44 -27.91 13.23
CA SER A 291 3.45 -28.18 11.77
C SER A 291 2.18 -27.69 11.04
N ARG A 292 1.05 -27.57 11.72
CA ARG A 292 -0.21 -27.04 11.12
C ARG A 292 -0.15 -25.55 10.77
N GLY A 293 0.89 -24.84 11.18
CA GLY A 293 1.19 -23.49 10.73
C GLY A 293 1.87 -23.43 9.35
N ILE A 294 2.34 -24.55 8.80
CA ILE A 294 3.11 -24.63 7.57
C ILE A 294 2.24 -25.30 6.49
N ALA A 295 1.99 -24.59 5.39
CA ALA A 295 1.28 -25.16 4.24
C ALA A 295 2.05 -26.37 3.67
N PRO A 296 1.38 -27.48 3.34
CA PRO A 296 2.07 -28.64 2.77
C PRO A 296 2.57 -28.31 1.34
N PRO A 297 3.68 -28.92 0.90
CA PRO A 297 4.24 -28.69 -0.44
C PRO A 297 3.23 -28.90 -1.58
N VAL A 298 2.32 -29.86 -1.44
CA VAL A 298 1.28 -30.13 -2.44
C VAL A 298 0.37 -28.91 -2.67
N LEU A 299 0.11 -28.10 -1.64
CA LEU A 299 -0.70 -26.89 -1.75
C LEU A 299 0.01 -25.84 -2.60
N THR A 300 1.30 -25.67 -2.40
CA THR A 300 2.13 -24.69 -3.13
C THR A 300 2.40 -25.18 -4.56
N ASP A 301 2.65 -26.49 -4.76
CA ASP A 301 3.09 -27.02 -6.05
C ASP A 301 1.92 -27.37 -6.99
N ARG A 302 0.79 -27.84 -6.43
CA ARG A 302 -0.35 -28.38 -7.19
C ARG A 302 -1.67 -27.66 -6.93
N GLY A 303 -1.69 -26.69 -6.02
CA GLY A 303 -2.87 -25.90 -5.69
C GLY A 303 -3.86 -26.58 -4.74
N LEU A 304 -4.94 -25.86 -4.43
CA LEU A 304 -5.90 -26.23 -3.39
C LEU A 304 -6.67 -27.53 -3.71
N SER A 305 -7.11 -27.73 -4.95
CA SER A 305 -7.87 -28.93 -5.34
C SER A 305 -7.08 -30.21 -5.08
N ALA A 306 -5.81 -30.25 -5.46
CA ALA A 306 -4.94 -31.43 -5.23
C ALA A 306 -4.66 -31.62 -3.72
N ALA A 307 -4.46 -30.55 -2.96
CA ALA A 307 -4.24 -30.63 -1.52
C ALA A 307 -5.48 -31.12 -0.76
N LEU A 308 -6.68 -30.70 -1.16
CA LEU A 308 -7.94 -31.21 -0.59
C LEU A 308 -8.16 -32.68 -0.89
N ALA A 309 -7.88 -33.12 -2.09
CA ALA A 309 -7.96 -34.55 -2.46
C ALA A 309 -6.96 -35.40 -1.65
N GLU A 310 -5.72 -34.91 -1.46
CA GLU A 310 -4.71 -35.62 -0.68
C GLU A 310 -5.07 -35.71 0.81
N VAL A 311 -5.57 -34.64 1.43
CA VAL A 311 -5.96 -34.70 2.84
C VAL A 311 -7.19 -35.58 3.06
N ALA A 312 -8.14 -35.60 2.13
CA ALA A 312 -9.30 -36.47 2.17
C ALA A 312 -8.93 -37.95 2.03
N ALA A 313 -7.97 -38.28 1.15
CA ALA A 313 -7.48 -39.63 0.99
C ALA A 313 -6.80 -40.22 2.24
N ARG A 314 -6.34 -39.38 3.17
CA ARG A 314 -5.76 -39.81 4.45
C ARG A 314 -6.82 -40.01 5.55
N SER A 315 -8.08 -39.74 5.29
CA SER A 315 -9.17 -39.94 6.25
C SER A 315 -9.44 -41.44 6.47
N THR A 316 -9.74 -41.81 7.73
CA THR A 316 -10.17 -43.16 8.09
C THR A 316 -11.62 -43.44 7.70
N VAL A 317 -12.42 -42.40 7.55
CA VAL A 317 -13.80 -42.42 7.05
C VAL A 317 -13.74 -42.14 5.54
N PRO A 318 -14.48 -42.89 4.70
CA PRO A 318 -14.58 -42.60 3.27
C PRO A 318 -15.09 -41.18 3.01
N VAL A 319 -14.31 -40.37 2.23
CA VAL A 319 -14.67 -38.99 1.89
C VAL A 319 -14.80 -38.87 0.37
N THR A 320 -15.94 -38.39 -0.09
CA THR A 320 -16.15 -38.01 -1.48
C THR A 320 -15.73 -36.55 -1.66
N VAL A 321 -14.88 -36.28 -2.66
CA VAL A 321 -14.32 -34.91 -2.87
C VAL A 321 -14.89 -34.29 -4.14
N HIS A 322 -15.44 -33.10 -4.01
CA HIS A 322 -15.95 -32.27 -5.11
C HIS A 322 -15.24 -30.91 -5.07
N ALA A 323 -14.04 -30.81 -5.61
CA ALA A 323 -13.22 -29.60 -5.57
C ALA A 323 -12.46 -29.42 -6.89
N ASP A 324 -13.12 -28.79 -7.85
CA ASP A 324 -12.48 -28.35 -9.10
C ASP A 324 -12.39 -26.80 -9.07
N LEU A 325 -11.21 -26.31 -8.71
CA LEU A 325 -10.98 -24.89 -8.44
C LEU A 325 -9.88 -24.35 -9.36
N PRO A 326 -10.02 -23.13 -9.89
CA PRO A 326 -8.91 -22.43 -10.54
C PRO A 326 -7.81 -22.10 -9.53
N PRO A 327 -6.63 -21.67 -9.99
CA PRO A 327 -5.59 -21.14 -9.10
C PRO A 327 -6.12 -19.99 -8.26
N LEU A 328 -5.89 -20.07 -6.94
CA LEU A 328 -6.30 -19.07 -5.96
C LEU A 328 -5.08 -18.44 -5.30
N PRO A 329 -5.19 -17.23 -4.76
CA PRO A 329 -4.14 -16.61 -3.96
C PRO A 329 -3.71 -17.52 -2.79
N ASP A 330 -2.40 -17.50 -2.46
CA ASP A 330 -1.81 -18.40 -1.46
C ASP A 330 -2.48 -18.32 -0.09
N HIS A 331 -2.79 -17.11 0.38
CA HIS A 331 -3.43 -16.91 1.68
C HIS A 331 -4.84 -17.49 1.76
N ILE A 332 -5.61 -17.45 0.67
CA ILE A 332 -6.95 -18.05 0.58
C ILE A 332 -6.83 -19.57 0.54
N SER A 333 -5.92 -20.07 -0.29
CA SER A 333 -5.65 -21.52 -0.42
C SER A 333 -5.21 -22.14 0.90
N GLN A 334 -4.33 -21.45 1.65
CA GLN A 334 -3.88 -21.86 2.96
C GLN A 334 -5.01 -21.88 3.99
N ALA A 335 -5.80 -20.82 4.07
CA ALA A 335 -6.93 -20.75 5.00
C ALA A 335 -7.94 -21.89 4.75
N ALA A 336 -8.31 -22.11 3.49
CA ALA A 336 -9.23 -23.18 3.09
C ALA A 336 -8.67 -24.58 3.40
N TYR A 337 -7.39 -24.83 3.10
CA TYR A 337 -6.73 -26.09 3.41
C TYR A 337 -6.74 -26.40 4.92
N PHE A 338 -6.45 -25.41 5.75
CA PHE A 338 -6.46 -25.59 7.21
C PHE A 338 -7.86 -25.90 7.75
N VAL A 339 -8.90 -25.25 7.22
CA VAL A 339 -10.29 -25.58 7.57
C VAL A 339 -10.58 -27.04 7.22
N ALA A 340 -10.27 -27.48 6.00
CA ALA A 340 -10.51 -28.85 5.57
C ALA A 340 -9.74 -29.86 6.43
N SER A 341 -8.46 -29.61 6.68
CA SER A 341 -7.59 -30.50 7.47
C SER A 341 -8.08 -30.66 8.92
N GLU A 342 -8.53 -29.58 9.58
CA GLU A 342 -9.05 -29.64 10.94
C GLU A 342 -10.42 -30.29 10.99
N ALA A 343 -11.32 -29.97 10.03
CA ALA A 343 -12.65 -30.57 9.95
C ALA A 343 -12.54 -32.09 9.73
N LEU A 344 -11.65 -32.58 8.83
CA LEU A 344 -11.39 -34.00 8.61
C LEU A 344 -10.71 -34.67 9.82
N THR A 345 -9.87 -33.94 10.54
CA THR A 345 -9.31 -34.45 11.82
C THR A 345 -10.40 -34.66 12.85
N ASN A 346 -11.35 -33.73 12.97
CA ASN A 346 -12.47 -33.82 13.90
C ASN A 346 -13.43 -34.94 13.47
N LEU A 347 -13.69 -35.07 12.19
CA LEU A 347 -14.43 -36.21 11.61
C LEU A 347 -13.83 -37.56 12.07
N ASN A 348 -12.54 -37.77 11.85
CA ASN A 348 -11.88 -39.02 12.20
C ASN A 348 -11.86 -39.33 13.70
N LYS A 349 -11.83 -38.29 14.56
CA LYS A 349 -11.69 -38.47 16.02
C LYS A 349 -13.02 -38.54 16.75
N HIS A 350 -14.06 -37.86 16.24
CA HIS A 350 -15.22 -37.54 17.06
C HIS A 350 -16.57 -37.85 16.43
N SER A 351 -16.65 -38.03 15.09
CA SER A 351 -17.95 -38.11 14.42
C SER A 351 -18.65 -39.46 14.55
N GLY A 352 -17.91 -40.57 14.61
CA GLY A 352 -18.49 -41.88 14.45
C GLY A 352 -19.19 -42.09 13.09
N ALA A 353 -18.86 -41.28 12.08
CA ALA A 353 -19.49 -41.31 10.76
C ALA A 353 -19.05 -42.52 9.94
N HIS A 354 -19.92 -42.92 8.99
CA HIS A 354 -19.65 -43.97 8.02
C HIS A 354 -19.19 -43.41 6.67
N SER A 355 -19.59 -42.18 6.38
CA SER A 355 -19.24 -41.45 5.15
C SER A 355 -19.19 -39.93 5.38
N ALA A 356 -18.43 -39.27 4.51
CA ALA A 356 -18.40 -37.81 4.49
C ALA A 356 -18.23 -37.27 3.06
N GLU A 357 -18.60 -35.99 2.89
CA GLU A 357 -18.46 -35.23 1.65
C GLU A 357 -17.62 -33.99 1.93
N LEU A 358 -16.63 -33.72 1.06
CA LEU A 358 -15.87 -32.49 1.03
C LEU A 358 -16.14 -31.78 -0.30
N GLY A 359 -16.67 -30.58 -0.27
CA GLY A 359 -16.90 -29.78 -1.45
C GLY A 359 -16.25 -28.42 -1.36
N ALA A 360 -15.79 -27.90 -2.51
CA ALA A 360 -15.26 -26.55 -2.65
C ALA A 360 -15.63 -25.96 -4.01
N VAL A 361 -16.21 -24.76 -4.02
CA VAL A 361 -16.68 -24.07 -5.22
C VAL A 361 -16.45 -22.56 -5.10
N ILE A 362 -16.28 -21.88 -6.22
CA ILE A 362 -16.25 -20.41 -6.26
C ILE A 362 -17.61 -19.93 -6.76
N GLU A 363 -18.30 -19.15 -5.91
CA GLU A 363 -19.57 -18.51 -6.22
C GLU A 363 -19.48 -17.02 -5.87
N THR A 364 -19.85 -16.15 -6.81
CA THR A 364 -19.93 -14.71 -6.58
C THR A 364 -18.65 -14.11 -5.95
N GLU A 365 -17.48 -14.45 -6.49
CA GLU A 365 -16.16 -14.03 -5.99
C GLU A 365 -15.85 -14.48 -4.55
N GLN A 366 -16.45 -15.57 -4.10
CA GLN A 366 -16.20 -16.20 -2.81
C GLN A 366 -15.90 -17.67 -2.96
N LEU A 367 -14.87 -18.14 -2.27
CA LEU A 367 -14.63 -19.57 -2.10
C LEU A 367 -15.55 -20.10 -1.00
N ARG A 368 -16.41 -21.04 -1.35
CA ARG A 368 -17.24 -21.79 -0.41
C ARG A 368 -16.67 -23.20 -0.28
N LEU A 369 -16.24 -23.55 0.92
CA LEU A 369 -15.70 -24.87 1.27
C LEU A 369 -16.61 -25.48 2.33
N TRP A 370 -17.00 -26.76 2.19
CA TRP A 370 -17.76 -27.46 3.19
C TRP A 370 -17.30 -28.89 3.38
N ILE A 371 -17.44 -29.38 4.60
CA ILE A 371 -17.31 -30.77 4.98
C ILE A 371 -18.57 -31.21 5.71
N ALA A 372 -19.22 -32.26 5.23
CA ALA A 372 -20.43 -32.80 5.82
C ALA A 372 -20.24 -34.30 6.10
N ASP A 373 -20.65 -34.76 7.31
CA ASP A 373 -20.60 -36.16 7.72
C ASP A 373 -21.94 -36.63 8.25
N ASP A 374 -22.16 -37.97 8.17
CA ASP A 374 -23.36 -38.63 8.68
C ASP A 374 -23.23 -39.12 10.14
N GLY A 375 -22.31 -38.52 10.91
CA GLY A 375 -21.99 -38.93 12.28
C GLY A 375 -22.99 -38.47 13.35
N VAL A 376 -22.61 -38.64 14.62
CA VAL A 376 -23.48 -38.41 15.79
C VAL A 376 -23.72 -36.95 16.15
N GLY A 377 -23.06 -36.00 15.52
CA GLY A 377 -23.21 -34.59 15.76
C GLY A 377 -22.69 -34.09 17.12
N GLY A 378 -23.18 -32.92 17.54
CA GLY A 378 -22.83 -32.34 18.84
C GLY A 378 -21.55 -31.49 18.83
N ALA A 379 -20.98 -31.20 17.66
CA ALA A 379 -19.87 -30.27 17.54
C ALA A 379 -20.32 -28.83 17.79
N SER A 380 -19.52 -28.04 18.52
CA SER A 380 -19.81 -26.66 18.85
C SER A 380 -18.54 -25.82 18.86
N LEU A 381 -18.59 -24.60 18.32
CA LEU A 381 -17.51 -23.61 18.35
C LEU A 381 -17.07 -23.28 19.78
N ALA A 382 -17.95 -23.41 20.78
CA ALA A 382 -17.67 -23.08 22.18
C ALA A 382 -16.92 -24.21 22.94
N LYS A 383 -16.84 -25.41 22.40
CA LYS A 383 -16.35 -26.60 23.13
C LYS A 383 -14.93 -27.08 22.76
N GLY A 384 -14.23 -26.44 21.80
CA GLY A 384 -12.92 -26.94 21.37
C GLY A 384 -11.95 -25.87 20.89
N HIS A 385 -10.66 -26.05 21.24
CA HIS A 385 -9.58 -25.14 20.80
C HIS A 385 -9.32 -25.20 19.29
N GLY A 386 -9.66 -26.28 18.61
CA GLY A 386 -9.43 -26.47 17.17
C GLY A 386 -10.33 -25.58 16.30
N LEU A 387 -11.63 -25.59 16.57
CA LEU A 387 -12.61 -24.78 15.81
C LEU A 387 -12.46 -23.27 16.10
N ALA A 388 -12.11 -22.88 17.35
CA ALA A 388 -11.85 -21.49 17.71
C ALA A 388 -10.63 -20.91 16.92
N GLY A 389 -9.55 -21.67 16.80
CA GLY A 389 -8.38 -21.26 16.01
C GLY A 389 -8.66 -21.17 14.50
N LEU A 390 -9.68 -21.87 13.99
CA LEU A 390 -10.12 -21.72 12.60
C LEU A 390 -10.88 -20.40 12.38
N VAL A 391 -11.68 -19.97 13.34
CA VAL A 391 -12.39 -18.67 13.28
C VAL A 391 -11.38 -17.52 13.18
N GLU A 392 -10.40 -17.45 14.10
CA GLU A 392 -9.37 -16.42 14.08
C GLU A 392 -8.58 -16.39 12.75
N ARG A 393 -8.27 -17.56 12.20
CA ARG A 393 -7.55 -17.67 10.92
C ARG A 393 -8.38 -17.20 9.73
N LEU A 394 -9.68 -17.50 9.73
CA LEU A 394 -10.59 -17.04 8.68
C LEU A 394 -10.87 -15.53 8.78
N GLU A 395 -10.95 -14.98 9.99
CA GLU A 395 -11.06 -13.52 10.19
C GLU A 395 -9.86 -12.78 9.58
N GLY A 396 -8.66 -13.38 9.61
CA GLY A 396 -7.46 -12.80 8.98
C GLY A 396 -7.52 -12.72 7.45
N VAL A 397 -8.51 -13.36 6.80
CA VAL A 397 -8.76 -13.30 5.35
C VAL A 397 -10.21 -12.86 5.05
N ASP A 398 -10.83 -12.13 5.97
CA ASP A 398 -12.23 -11.66 5.89
C ASP A 398 -13.24 -12.80 5.66
N GLY A 399 -12.88 -14.02 6.03
CA GLY A 399 -13.68 -15.22 5.89
C GLY A 399 -14.62 -15.46 7.09
N ARG A 400 -15.54 -16.39 6.91
CA ARG A 400 -16.53 -16.78 7.95
C ARG A 400 -16.63 -18.29 8.06
N LEU A 401 -16.70 -18.81 9.30
CA LEU A 401 -16.94 -20.23 9.60
C LEU A 401 -18.33 -20.42 10.16
N THR A 402 -19.04 -21.43 9.65
CA THR A 402 -20.34 -21.85 10.15
C THR A 402 -20.28 -23.34 10.47
N VAL A 403 -20.75 -23.74 11.66
CA VAL A 403 -20.81 -25.13 12.08
C VAL A 403 -22.25 -25.47 12.44
N THR A 404 -22.83 -26.43 11.74
CA THR A 404 -24.15 -26.95 12.00
C THR A 404 -24.01 -28.43 12.41
N SER A 405 -24.29 -28.73 13.69
CA SER A 405 -24.07 -30.08 14.24
C SER A 405 -25.08 -30.36 15.34
N PRO A 406 -26.35 -30.68 14.99
CA PRO A 406 -27.37 -31.04 15.97
C PRO A 406 -26.97 -32.35 16.71
N ALA A 407 -27.51 -32.53 17.91
CA ALA A 407 -27.36 -33.79 18.62
C ALA A 407 -28.03 -34.92 17.85
N GLY A 408 -27.28 -35.99 17.55
CA GLY A 408 -27.73 -37.09 16.69
C GLY A 408 -27.34 -36.91 15.20
N GLY A 409 -26.64 -35.84 14.87
CA GLY A 409 -26.10 -35.57 13.52
C GLY A 409 -27.10 -35.04 12.49
N PRO A 410 -26.68 -34.81 11.29
CA PRO A 410 -25.27 -34.82 10.76
C PRO A 410 -24.45 -33.60 11.21
N THR A 411 -23.13 -33.62 10.94
CA THR A 411 -22.30 -32.41 11.11
C THR A 411 -21.94 -31.81 9.75
N ARG A 412 -22.08 -30.49 9.63
CA ARG A 412 -21.60 -29.69 8.49
C ARG A 412 -20.75 -28.51 8.98
N VAL A 413 -19.52 -28.47 8.53
CA VAL A 413 -18.61 -27.35 8.71
C VAL A 413 -18.50 -26.63 7.38
N GLU A 414 -18.77 -25.35 7.34
CA GLU A 414 -18.76 -24.54 6.12
C GLU A 414 -17.95 -23.27 6.34
N ALA A 415 -17.02 -22.99 5.41
CA ALA A 415 -16.24 -21.78 5.36
C ALA A 415 -16.54 -21.01 4.08
N VAL A 416 -16.68 -19.68 4.20
CA VAL A 416 -16.84 -18.76 3.08
C VAL A 416 -15.71 -17.73 3.15
N ILE A 417 -14.89 -17.64 2.09
CA ILE A 417 -13.69 -16.80 2.02
C ILE A 417 -13.80 -15.90 0.78
N PRO A 418 -13.75 -14.56 0.90
CA PRO A 418 -13.72 -13.67 -0.26
C PRO A 418 -12.50 -13.92 -1.14
N CYS A 419 -12.69 -13.98 -2.48
CA CYS A 419 -11.61 -14.18 -3.45
C CYS A 419 -11.23 -12.88 -4.18
N ALA A 420 -11.99 -11.79 -4.00
CA ALA A 420 -11.67 -10.48 -4.54
C ALA A 420 -10.66 -9.78 -3.61
N SER A 421 -9.48 -9.48 -4.16
CA SER A 421 -8.47 -8.59 -3.57
C SER A 421 -8.41 -7.26 -4.31
#